data_c05e6a6fc8e5ca5886a5d6709af22e81
#
_entry.id   c05e6a6fc8e5ca5886a5d6709af22e81
#
_cell.length_a   1.000
_cell.length_b   1.000
_cell.length_c   1.000
_cell.angle_alpha   90.00
_cell.angle_beta   90.00
_cell.angle_gamma   90.00
#
_symmetry.space_group_name_H-M   'P 1'
#
loop_
_entity.id
_entity.type
_entity.pdbx_description
1 polymer ?
#
loop_
_entity_poly.entity_id
_entity_poly.type
_entity_poly.pdbx_seq_one_letter_code
_entity_poly.pdbx_strand_id
1 'polypeptide(L)'
;MSWYRLDGEDLLLFLKIQPRAGEDAFGEIMEDSRKLRIKAPPVDGKANAYLIKYLAKTFRVTRKQVIIESGLGSKRKRIRITDCGGLPEDLLAK
;
A
#
# COMPACT_ATOMS: atom_id res chain seq x y z
N MET A 1 -13.87 -10.78 -4.08
CA MET A 1 -12.60 -10.18 -4.48
C MET A 1 -12.00 -9.45 -3.31
N SER A 2 -10.69 -9.45 -3.24
CA SER A 2 -10.00 -8.90 -2.08
C SER A 2 -8.98 -7.85 -2.53
N TRP A 3 -8.70 -6.88 -1.64
CA TRP A 3 -7.69 -5.86 -1.90
C TRP A 3 -6.28 -6.37 -1.59
N TYR A 4 -6.15 -7.58 -1.10
CA TYR A 4 -4.85 -8.19 -0.84
C TYR A 4 -4.90 -9.68 -1.17
N ARG A 5 -3.72 -10.26 -1.35
CA ARG A 5 -3.57 -11.69 -1.62
C ARG A 5 -2.21 -12.14 -1.10
N LEU A 6 -2.17 -13.31 -0.50
CA LEU A 6 -0.92 -13.92 -0.10
C LEU A 6 -0.33 -14.69 -1.27
N ASP A 7 0.98 -14.56 -1.45
CA ASP A 7 1.72 -15.25 -2.50
C ASP A 7 2.97 -15.82 -1.83
N GLY A 8 2.87 -17.05 -1.31
CA GLY A 8 3.90 -17.63 -0.48
C GLY A 8 4.07 -16.82 0.79
N GLU A 9 5.27 -16.34 1.05
CA GLU A 9 5.56 -15.49 2.20
C GLU A 9 5.35 -14.01 1.89
N ASP A 10 4.99 -13.69 0.65
CA ASP A 10 4.80 -12.32 0.23
C ASP A 10 3.33 -11.91 0.30
N LEU A 11 3.11 -10.63 0.45
CA LEU A 11 1.78 -10.04 0.47
C LEU A 11 1.63 -9.10 -0.72
N LEU A 12 0.59 -9.32 -1.51
CA LEU A 12 0.25 -8.42 -2.62
C LEU A 12 -0.90 -7.52 -2.20
N LEU A 13 -0.73 -6.23 -2.42
CA LEU A 13 -1.74 -5.23 -2.11
C LEU A 13 -2.21 -4.56 -3.39
N PHE A 14 -3.52 -4.38 -3.50
CA PHE A 14 -4.13 -3.65 -4.61
C PHE A 14 -4.71 -2.37 -4.04
N LEU A 15 -4.02 -1.25 -4.27
CA LEU A 15 -4.36 0.02 -3.63
C LEU A 15 -4.71 1.09 -4.64
N LYS A 16 -5.62 1.96 -4.24
CA LYS A 16 -5.91 3.20 -4.96
C LYS A 16 -5.44 4.34 -4.08
N ILE A 17 -4.41 5.04 -4.54
CA ILE A 17 -3.73 6.06 -3.75
C ILE A 17 -4.41 7.41 -3.93
N GLN A 18 -4.65 8.10 -2.82
CA GLN A 18 -5.17 9.46 -2.82
C GLN A 18 -4.14 10.37 -2.15
N PRO A 19 -3.35 11.11 -2.95
CA PRO A 19 -2.35 12.02 -2.38
C PRO A 19 -2.99 13.31 -1.87
N ARG A 20 -2.20 14.16 -1.24
CA ARG A 20 -2.64 15.44 -0.66
C ARG A 20 -3.74 15.29 0.36
N ALA A 21 -3.81 14.15 1.01
CA ALA A 21 -4.79 13.95 2.06
C ALA A 21 -4.35 14.65 3.34
N GLY A 22 -5.28 14.87 4.25
CA GLY A 22 -4.97 15.47 5.53
C GLY A 22 -4.29 14.52 6.49
N GLU A 23 -4.29 13.24 6.18
CA GLU A 23 -3.67 12.21 7.03
C GLU A 23 -3.29 10.99 6.20
N ASP A 24 -2.38 10.19 6.74
CA ASP A 24 -2.02 8.90 6.16
C ASP A 24 -2.95 7.86 6.79
N ALA A 25 -3.84 7.28 5.99
CA ALA A 25 -4.79 6.32 6.53
C ALA A 25 -5.36 5.42 5.43
N PHE A 26 -5.54 4.16 5.76
CA PHE A 26 -6.30 3.27 4.90
C PHE A 26 -7.76 3.66 4.96
N GLY A 27 -8.38 3.73 3.79
CA GLY A 27 -9.78 4.10 3.66
C GLY A 27 -10.66 2.91 3.35
N GLU A 28 -11.74 3.15 2.62
CA GLU A 28 -12.73 2.13 2.33
C GLU A 28 -12.19 1.04 1.42
N ILE A 29 -12.73 -0.15 1.60
CA ILE A 29 -12.42 -1.29 0.75
C ILE A 29 -13.42 -1.27 -0.40
N MET A 30 -12.89 -1.28 -1.62
CA MET A 30 -13.70 -1.36 -2.83
C MET A 30 -13.69 -2.82 -3.31
N GLU A 31 -14.29 -3.07 -4.46
CA GLU A 31 -14.49 -4.43 -4.94
C GLU A 31 -13.21 -5.27 -4.95
N ASP A 32 -12.14 -4.73 -5.53
CA ASP A 32 -10.88 -5.46 -5.68
C ASP A 32 -9.66 -4.64 -5.26
N SER A 33 -9.90 -3.52 -4.57
CA SER A 33 -8.82 -2.64 -4.14
C SER A 33 -9.22 -1.93 -2.86
N ARG A 34 -8.27 -1.23 -2.26
CA ARG A 34 -8.54 -0.43 -1.07
C ARG A 34 -7.95 0.96 -1.24
N LYS A 35 -8.71 1.96 -0.84
CA LYS A 35 -8.23 3.34 -0.87
C LYS A 35 -7.19 3.55 0.21
N LEU A 36 -6.12 4.26 -0.13
CA LEU A 36 -5.11 4.66 0.82
C LEU A 36 -4.83 6.14 0.64
N ARG A 37 -5.12 6.92 1.68
CA ARG A 37 -4.84 8.35 1.69
C ARG A 37 -3.43 8.58 2.21
N ILE A 38 -2.69 9.47 1.57
CA ILE A 38 -1.35 9.85 2.01
C ILE A 38 -1.18 11.36 1.87
N LYS A 39 -0.38 11.93 2.75
CA LYS A 39 -0.11 13.37 2.74
C LYS A 39 0.83 13.79 1.64
N ALA A 40 1.48 12.86 0.97
CA ALA A 40 2.51 13.15 -0.01
C ALA A 40 1.99 14.03 -1.15
N PRO A 41 2.85 14.88 -1.74
CA PRO A 41 2.48 15.62 -2.93
C PRO A 41 2.26 14.66 -4.10
N PRO A 42 1.43 15.05 -5.09
CA PRO A 42 1.13 14.17 -6.22
C PRO A 42 2.22 14.20 -7.30
N VAL A 43 3.46 14.09 -6.88
CA VAL A 43 4.62 14.01 -7.76
C VAL A 43 5.12 12.58 -7.69
N ASP A 44 5.10 11.87 -8.80
CA ASP A 44 5.30 10.43 -8.87
C ASP A 44 6.48 9.92 -8.03
N GLY A 45 7.66 10.48 -8.22
CA GLY A 45 8.82 10.00 -7.48
C GLY A 45 8.71 10.20 -5.98
N LYS A 46 8.20 11.36 -5.57
CA LYS A 46 8.04 11.68 -4.15
C LYS A 46 6.90 10.90 -3.52
N ALA A 47 5.79 10.77 -4.24
CA ALA A 47 4.64 10.04 -3.73
C ALA A 47 4.97 8.55 -3.55
N ASN A 48 5.69 7.97 -4.50
CA ASN A 48 6.09 6.57 -4.42
C ASN A 48 7.04 6.32 -3.25
N ALA A 49 8.02 7.20 -3.06
CA ALA A 49 8.95 7.09 -1.93
C ALA A 49 8.22 7.21 -0.60
N TYR A 50 7.29 8.14 -0.51
CA TYR A 50 6.48 8.33 0.69
C TYR A 50 5.63 7.09 0.97
N LEU A 51 5.00 6.55 -0.06
CA LEU A 51 4.17 5.36 0.04
C LEU A 51 4.97 4.17 0.56
N ILE A 52 6.16 3.95 0.01
CA ILE A 52 7.03 2.86 0.45
C ILE A 52 7.37 3.03 1.93
N LYS A 53 7.72 4.23 2.34
CA LYS A 53 8.06 4.51 3.73
C LYS A 53 6.87 4.25 4.65
N TYR A 54 5.68 4.70 4.27
CA TYR A 54 4.48 4.52 5.07
C TYR A 54 4.13 3.03 5.20
N LEU A 55 4.18 2.29 4.10
CA LEU A 55 3.86 0.87 4.13
C LEU A 55 4.88 0.06 4.91
N ALA A 56 6.17 0.40 4.78
CA ALA A 56 7.20 -0.27 5.56
C ALA A 56 6.96 -0.11 7.05
N LYS A 57 6.59 1.09 7.48
CA LYS A 57 6.28 1.36 8.89
C LYS A 57 5.02 0.62 9.33
N THR A 58 3.97 0.68 8.52
CA THR A 58 2.69 0.06 8.86
C THR A 58 2.79 -1.46 8.97
N PHE A 59 3.53 -2.07 8.06
CA PHE A 59 3.68 -3.52 8.03
C PHE A 59 4.89 -4.03 8.79
N ARG A 60 5.66 -3.11 9.39
CA ARG A 60 6.85 -3.43 10.21
C ARG A 60 7.90 -4.21 9.44
N VAL A 61 8.16 -3.76 8.22
CA VAL A 61 9.17 -4.33 7.34
C VAL A 61 10.13 -3.24 6.91
N THR A 62 11.20 -3.61 6.22
CA THR A 62 12.13 -2.64 5.67
C THR A 62 11.59 -2.06 4.37
N ARG A 63 12.12 -0.90 3.98
CA ARG A 63 11.72 -0.29 2.70
C ARG A 63 12.08 -1.19 1.51
N LYS A 64 13.15 -1.96 1.62
CA LYS A 64 13.57 -2.87 0.56
C LYS A 64 12.55 -3.98 0.31
N GLN A 65 11.73 -4.29 1.31
CA GLN A 65 10.70 -5.31 1.20
C GLN A 65 9.43 -4.79 0.52
N VAL A 66 9.30 -3.47 0.35
CA VAL A 66 8.12 -2.88 -0.26
C VAL A 66 8.44 -2.54 -1.71
N ILE A 67 7.77 -3.21 -2.65
CA ILE A 67 8.03 -3.08 -4.08
C ILE A 67 6.75 -2.68 -4.80
N ILE A 68 6.82 -1.57 -5.54
CA ILE A 68 5.69 -1.16 -6.39
C ILE A 68 5.85 -1.92 -7.71
N GLU A 69 5.04 -2.95 -7.90
CA GLU A 69 5.14 -3.82 -9.06
C GLU A 69 4.51 -3.24 -10.31
N SER A 70 3.46 -2.44 -10.14
CA SER A 70 2.83 -1.76 -11.28
C SER A 70 2.18 -0.48 -10.81
N GLY A 71 1.93 0.41 -11.78
CA GLY A 71 1.25 1.66 -11.48
C GLY A 71 2.16 2.76 -10.96
N LEU A 72 3.42 2.79 -11.37
CA LEU A 72 4.36 3.82 -10.89
C LEU A 72 3.85 5.23 -11.16
N GLY A 73 3.24 5.47 -12.31
CA GLY A 73 2.67 6.78 -12.64
C GLY A 73 1.16 6.84 -12.50
N SER A 74 0.56 5.93 -11.77
CA SER A 74 -0.88 5.79 -11.65
C SER A 74 -1.32 5.86 -10.20
N LYS A 75 -2.58 6.21 -9.98
CA LYS A 75 -3.17 6.15 -8.64
C LYS A 75 -3.47 4.71 -8.22
N ARG A 76 -3.70 3.83 -9.18
CA ARG A 76 -3.89 2.41 -8.91
C ARG A 76 -2.54 1.71 -8.94
N LYS A 77 -2.19 1.08 -7.82
CA LYS A 77 -0.87 0.47 -7.67
C LYS A 77 -1.01 -0.95 -7.15
N ARG A 78 -0.16 -1.83 -7.67
CA ARG A 78 0.01 -3.16 -7.11
C ARG A 78 1.34 -3.18 -6.38
N ILE A 79 1.29 -3.54 -5.12
CA ILE A 79 2.46 -3.48 -4.25
C ILE A 79 2.71 -4.86 -3.67
N ARG A 80 3.98 -5.29 -3.72
CA ARG A 80 4.42 -6.52 -3.10
C ARG A 80 5.22 -6.18 -1.85
N ILE A 81 4.88 -6.84 -0.75
CA ILE A 81 5.69 -6.76 0.48
C ILE A 81 6.27 -8.14 0.68
N THR A 82 7.58 -8.26 0.49
CA THR A 82 8.24 -9.56 0.54
C THR A 82 8.44 -10.02 1.97
N ASP A 83 8.30 -11.32 2.18
CA ASP A 83 8.58 -11.96 3.46
C ASP A 83 7.82 -11.31 4.61
N CYS A 84 6.56 -10.97 4.36
CA CYS A 84 5.71 -10.23 5.29
C CYS A 84 4.88 -11.12 6.21
N GLY A 85 4.48 -12.29 5.72
CA GLY A 85 3.71 -13.24 6.49
C GLY A 85 2.23 -12.94 6.65
N GLY A 86 1.76 -11.79 6.21
CA GLY A 86 0.32 -11.47 6.26
C GLY A 86 0.02 -10.04 6.67
N LEU A 87 -1.28 -9.74 6.80
CA LEU A 87 -1.75 -8.42 7.20
C LEU A 87 -1.65 -8.20 8.72
N PRO A 88 -1.34 -6.98 9.15
CA PRO A 88 -1.52 -6.63 10.56
C PRO A 88 -2.98 -6.76 10.97
N GLU A 89 -3.22 -7.15 12.22
CA GLU A 89 -4.57 -7.38 12.72
C GLU A 89 -5.47 -6.16 12.61
N ASP A 90 -4.94 -4.98 12.86
CA ASP A 90 -5.73 -3.75 12.80
C ASP A 90 -6.22 -3.43 11.39
N LEU A 91 -5.57 -3.94 10.36
CA LEU A 91 -6.05 -3.80 8.99
C LEU A 91 -7.07 -4.88 8.62
N LEU A 92 -6.99 -6.05 9.24
CA LEU A 92 -7.95 -7.12 8.99
C LEU A 92 -9.34 -6.76 9.52
N ALA A 93 -9.41 -6.00 10.59
CA ALA A 93 -10.66 -5.66 11.25
C ALA A 93 -11.48 -4.60 10.51
N LYS A 94 -10.98 -4.03 9.43
CA LYS A 94 -11.65 -2.94 8.71
C LYS A 94 -12.49 -3.44 7.55
#